data_10036d941151693d38ac625bd34f23df
#
_entry.id   10036d941151693d38ac625bd34f23df
#
_cell.length_a   1.000
_cell.length_b   1.000
_cell.length_c   1.000
_cell.angle_alpha   90.00
_cell.angle_beta   90.00
_cell.angle_gamma   90.00
#
_symmetry.space_group_name_H-M   'P 1'
#
loop_
_entity.id
_entity.type
_entity.pdbx_description
1 polymer ?
#
loop_
_entity_poly.entity_id
_entity_poly.type
_entity_poly.pdbx_seq_one_letter_code
_entity_poly.pdbx_strand_id
1 'polypeptide(L)'
;GVCSSDLTTHIGPAKSYEGDYSYLAEVLQSVLPDVAWHNNIHSAIWRKLAVNCVINPLTALKGCKNGDLRDYTQEVAAICREVAAVMEREGIHTSAENLLFYVEQVIESTAENISSMLQDVRAQRHTEIDYITGFLLNRARAHGVAVPENARLFELIKRKENEYERVGTDLPRPW
;
A
#
# COMPACT_ATOMS: atom_id res chain seq x y z
N GLY A 1 -3.47 11.63 18.45
CA GLY A 1 -3.74 10.25 18.77
C GLY A 1 -3.15 9.37 17.69
N VAL A 2 -2.09 8.65 18.02
CA VAL A 2 -1.53 7.62 17.12
C VAL A 2 -2.60 6.53 17.04
N CYS A 3 -3.13 6.28 15.85
CA CYS A 3 -4.00 5.15 15.61
C CYS A 3 -3.15 3.87 15.72
N SER A 4 -3.26 3.17 16.84
CA SER A 4 -2.40 2.04 17.19
C SER A 4 -2.91 0.70 16.68
N SER A 5 -3.62 0.66 15.55
CA SER A 5 -4.22 -0.59 15.05
C SER A 5 -3.30 -1.47 14.21
N ASP A 6 -2.04 -1.08 13.94
CA ASP A 6 -1.14 -1.82 13.07
C ASP A 6 0.29 -1.96 13.57
N LEU A 7 0.49 -2.18 14.87
CA LEU A 7 1.81 -2.48 15.42
C LEU A 7 2.12 -3.98 15.44
N THR A 8 1.36 -4.81 14.73
CA THR A 8 1.70 -6.23 14.59
C THR A 8 2.94 -6.40 13.74
N THR A 9 4.00 -6.92 14.31
CA THR A 9 5.21 -7.27 13.58
C THR A 9 5.03 -8.62 12.90
N HIS A 10 4.98 -8.62 11.58
CA HIS A 10 4.87 -9.84 10.78
C HIS A 10 6.26 -10.38 10.46
N ILE A 11 6.53 -11.63 10.82
CA ILE A 11 7.79 -12.33 10.52
C ILE A 11 7.51 -13.66 9.84
N GLY A 12 8.46 -14.10 9.05
CA GLY A 12 8.37 -15.39 8.35
C GLY A 12 9.55 -15.62 7.43
N PRO A 13 9.72 -16.83 6.88
CA PRO A 13 10.81 -17.14 5.99
C PRO A 13 10.69 -16.39 4.67
N ALA A 14 11.79 -15.81 4.19
CA ALA A 14 11.88 -15.12 2.90
C ALA A 14 11.84 -16.08 1.69
N LYS A 15 12.09 -17.36 1.93
CA LYS A 15 11.99 -18.46 0.95
C LYS A 15 11.29 -19.63 1.63
N SER A 16 10.69 -20.54 0.86
CA SER A 16 10.15 -21.78 1.40
C SER A 16 11.27 -22.57 2.07
N TYR A 17 11.20 -22.75 3.37
CA TYR A 17 12.13 -23.48 4.19
C TYR A 17 11.44 -24.71 4.77
N GLU A 18 12.13 -25.85 4.77
CA GLU A 18 11.69 -27.09 5.44
C GLU A 18 12.03 -27.02 6.93
N GLY A 19 11.32 -26.21 7.70
CA GLY A 19 11.52 -26.10 9.14
C GLY A 19 10.48 -25.22 9.80
N ASP A 20 10.06 -25.58 10.98
CA ASP A 20 9.20 -24.75 11.81
C ASP A 20 10.07 -23.85 12.71
N TYR A 21 10.08 -22.56 12.38
CA TYR A 21 10.75 -21.51 13.14
C TYR A 21 9.77 -20.58 13.85
N SER A 22 8.53 -21.02 14.03
CA SER A 22 7.47 -20.22 14.66
C SER A 22 7.83 -19.78 16.09
N TYR A 23 8.71 -20.53 16.78
CA TYR A 23 9.23 -20.17 18.10
C TYR A 23 9.94 -18.79 18.11
N LEU A 24 10.44 -18.32 16.95
CA LEU A 24 11.02 -16.98 16.86
C LEU A 24 10.00 -15.88 17.13
N ALA A 25 8.73 -16.10 16.80
CA ALA A 25 7.66 -15.16 17.14
C ALA A 25 7.50 -15.07 18.67
N GLU A 26 7.54 -16.20 19.37
CA GLU A 26 7.42 -16.24 20.84
C GLU A 26 8.59 -15.50 21.51
N VAL A 27 9.82 -15.71 21.00
CA VAL A 27 11.01 -15.00 21.51
C VAL A 27 10.88 -13.49 21.28
N LEU A 28 10.47 -13.07 20.09
CA LEU A 28 10.34 -11.64 19.76
C LEU A 28 9.17 -10.98 20.48
N GLN A 29 8.10 -11.71 20.79
CA GLN A 29 6.94 -11.19 21.51
C GLN A 29 7.28 -10.73 22.93
N SER A 30 8.41 -11.18 23.50
CA SER A 30 8.91 -10.69 24.79
C SER A 30 9.43 -9.25 24.75
N VAL A 31 9.78 -8.73 23.55
CA VAL A 31 10.41 -7.40 23.36
C VAL A 31 9.67 -6.52 22.37
N LEU A 32 8.75 -7.08 21.57
CA LEU A 32 7.96 -6.36 20.59
C LEU A 32 6.46 -6.56 20.88
N PRO A 33 5.63 -5.52 20.76
CA PRO A 33 4.19 -5.69 20.83
C PRO A 33 3.72 -6.47 19.59
N ASP A 34 2.82 -7.41 19.81
CA ASP A 34 2.14 -8.18 18.75
C ASP A 34 3.07 -8.68 17.62
N VAL A 35 3.59 -9.89 17.77
CA VAL A 35 4.36 -10.58 16.72
C VAL A 35 3.53 -11.71 16.13
N ALA A 36 3.36 -11.72 14.80
CA ALA A 36 2.68 -12.78 14.09
C ALA A 36 3.65 -13.54 13.17
N TRP A 37 3.68 -14.86 13.31
CA TRP A 37 4.41 -15.73 12.40
C TRP A 37 3.61 -16.04 11.16
N HIS A 38 4.24 -15.93 9.99
CA HIS A 38 3.68 -16.31 8.71
C HIS A 38 4.55 -17.36 8.03
N ASN A 39 3.98 -18.52 7.73
CA ASN A 39 4.67 -19.54 6.92
C ASN A 39 4.95 -19.06 5.49
N ASN A 40 4.23 -18.05 5.03
CA ASN A 40 4.43 -17.37 3.75
C ASN A 40 4.37 -15.85 3.94
N ILE A 41 5.48 -15.26 4.42
CA ILE A 41 5.59 -13.81 4.61
C ILE A 41 5.44 -13.04 3.29
N HIS A 42 5.86 -13.63 2.17
CA HIS A 42 5.76 -13.03 0.86
C HIS A 42 4.31 -12.70 0.48
N SER A 43 3.39 -13.63 0.75
CA SER A 43 1.95 -13.39 0.54
C SER A 43 1.40 -12.26 1.41
N ALA A 44 1.83 -12.20 2.68
CA ALA A 44 1.40 -11.13 3.61
C ALA A 44 1.91 -9.75 3.15
N ILE A 45 3.17 -9.67 2.69
CA ILE A 45 3.76 -8.44 2.16
C ILE A 45 2.99 -7.95 0.92
N TRP A 46 2.66 -8.86 0.00
CA TRP A 46 1.90 -8.51 -1.21
C TRP A 46 0.48 -8.05 -0.91
N ARG A 47 -0.21 -8.67 0.07
CA ARG A 47 -1.53 -8.20 0.51
C ARG A 47 -1.47 -6.79 1.08
N LYS A 48 -0.47 -6.49 1.91
CA LYS A 48 -0.25 -5.14 2.44
C LYS A 48 0.05 -4.14 1.31
N LEU A 49 0.91 -4.52 0.37
CA LEU A 49 1.19 -3.71 -0.81
C LEU A 49 -0.07 -3.43 -1.62
N ALA A 50 -0.92 -4.44 -1.84
CA ALA A 50 -2.17 -4.29 -2.59
C ALA A 50 -3.10 -3.28 -1.93
N VAL A 51 -3.30 -3.37 -0.61
CA VAL A 51 -4.08 -2.38 0.16
C VAL A 51 -3.52 -0.98 -0.03
N ASN A 52 -2.20 -0.82 0.09
CA ASN A 52 -1.55 0.47 -0.05
C ASN A 52 -1.63 1.02 -1.48
N CYS A 53 -1.55 0.18 -2.52
CA CYS A 53 -1.72 0.59 -3.92
C CYS A 53 -3.12 1.14 -4.19
N VAL A 54 -4.14 0.65 -3.47
CA VAL A 54 -5.52 1.12 -3.62
C VAL A 54 -5.78 2.34 -2.75
N ILE A 55 -5.63 2.21 -1.43
CA ILE A 55 -6.10 3.20 -0.46
C ILE A 55 -5.26 4.47 -0.53
N ASN A 56 -3.93 4.35 -0.53
CA ASN A 56 -3.06 5.51 -0.34
C ASN A 56 -3.16 6.52 -1.50
N PRO A 57 -2.99 6.13 -2.78
CA PRO A 57 -3.08 7.10 -3.86
C PRO A 57 -4.50 7.67 -4.04
N LEU A 58 -5.54 6.84 -3.91
CA LEU A 58 -6.92 7.31 -4.07
C LEU A 58 -7.29 8.33 -3.00
N THR A 59 -7.07 8.03 -1.73
CA THR A 59 -7.39 8.97 -0.63
C THR A 59 -6.56 10.25 -0.73
N ALA A 60 -5.29 10.15 -1.13
CA ALA A 60 -4.43 11.32 -1.33
C ALA A 60 -4.91 12.22 -2.48
N LEU A 61 -5.40 11.64 -3.57
CA LEU A 61 -5.91 12.40 -4.72
C LEU A 61 -7.31 12.97 -4.47
N LYS A 62 -8.19 12.21 -3.79
CA LYS A 62 -9.56 12.63 -3.46
C LYS A 62 -9.63 13.54 -2.23
N GLY A 63 -8.59 13.55 -1.39
CA GLY A 63 -8.53 14.34 -0.15
C GLY A 63 -9.46 13.83 0.95
N CYS A 64 -9.80 12.54 0.96
CA CYS A 64 -10.86 11.91 1.73
C CYS A 64 -10.34 10.86 2.72
N LYS A 65 -11.19 10.44 3.67
CA LYS A 65 -10.92 9.31 4.57
C LYS A 65 -10.98 7.98 3.82
N ASN A 66 -10.44 6.92 4.42
CA ASN A 66 -10.46 5.60 3.83
C ASN A 66 -11.88 5.11 3.52
N GLY A 67 -12.83 5.32 4.45
CA GLY A 67 -14.23 4.90 4.27
C GLY A 67 -14.97 5.58 3.12
N ASP A 68 -14.55 6.78 2.72
CA ASP A 68 -15.17 7.51 1.61
C ASP A 68 -14.87 6.84 0.25
N LEU A 69 -13.89 5.91 0.20
CA LEU A 69 -13.61 5.12 -1.00
C LEU A 69 -14.74 4.20 -1.42
N ARG A 70 -15.75 4.00 -0.57
CA ARG A 70 -17.01 3.31 -0.93
C ARG A 70 -17.73 3.98 -2.10
N ASP A 71 -17.53 5.29 -2.30
CA ASP A 71 -18.09 6.04 -3.42
C ASP A 71 -17.31 5.86 -4.73
N TYR A 72 -16.14 5.21 -4.67
CA TYR A 72 -15.21 5.01 -5.78
C TYR A 72 -14.99 3.54 -6.13
N THR A 73 -16.03 2.70 -5.99
CA THR A 73 -15.96 1.24 -6.14
C THR A 73 -15.39 0.79 -7.47
N GLN A 74 -15.68 1.50 -8.56
CA GLN A 74 -15.16 1.15 -9.89
C GLN A 74 -13.64 1.36 -9.99
N GLU A 75 -13.12 2.47 -9.42
CA GLU A 75 -11.69 2.74 -9.37
C GLU A 75 -10.98 1.72 -8.48
N VAL A 76 -11.53 1.44 -7.29
CA VAL A 76 -11.01 0.43 -6.37
C VAL A 76 -10.93 -0.94 -7.05
N ALA A 77 -12.00 -1.38 -7.71
CA ALA A 77 -12.06 -2.67 -8.40
C ALA A 77 -11.07 -2.75 -9.58
N ALA A 78 -10.91 -1.66 -10.34
CA ALA A 78 -9.95 -1.61 -11.45
C ALA A 78 -8.51 -1.76 -10.96
N ILE A 79 -8.13 -1.06 -9.89
CA ILE A 79 -6.80 -1.14 -9.29
C ILE A 79 -6.56 -2.56 -8.73
N CYS A 80 -7.52 -3.13 -7.98
CA CYS A 80 -7.43 -4.49 -7.44
C CYS A 80 -7.20 -5.53 -8.54
N ARG A 81 -7.88 -5.39 -9.68
CA ARG A 81 -7.74 -6.30 -10.83
C ARG A 81 -6.32 -6.28 -11.38
N GLU A 82 -5.74 -5.10 -11.52
CA GLU A 82 -4.37 -4.94 -12.01
C GLU A 82 -3.35 -5.52 -11.02
N VAL A 83 -3.51 -5.22 -9.72
CA VAL A 83 -2.63 -5.74 -8.67
C VAL A 83 -2.71 -7.26 -8.59
N ALA A 84 -3.91 -7.85 -8.64
CA ALA A 84 -4.10 -9.29 -8.63
C ALA A 84 -3.40 -9.97 -9.83
N ALA A 85 -3.45 -9.36 -11.02
CA ALA A 85 -2.77 -9.88 -12.20
C ALA A 85 -1.24 -9.91 -12.03
N VAL A 86 -0.66 -8.91 -11.35
CA VAL A 86 0.78 -8.91 -11.03
C VAL A 86 1.09 -9.94 -9.95
N MET A 87 0.27 -10.02 -8.89
CA MET A 87 0.43 -11.01 -7.81
C MET A 87 0.45 -12.45 -8.35
N GLU A 88 -0.42 -12.77 -9.31
CA GLU A 88 -0.46 -14.09 -9.94
C GLU A 88 0.88 -14.42 -10.63
N ARG A 89 1.50 -13.44 -11.30
CA ARG A 89 2.83 -13.60 -11.92
C ARG A 89 3.96 -13.71 -10.90
N GLU A 90 3.77 -13.19 -9.71
CA GLU A 90 4.68 -13.33 -8.58
C GLU A 90 4.51 -14.67 -7.82
N GLY A 91 3.60 -15.53 -8.29
CA GLY A 91 3.31 -16.82 -7.65
C GLY A 91 2.40 -16.72 -6.43
N ILE A 92 1.69 -15.60 -6.28
CA ILE A 92 0.72 -15.38 -5.21
C ILE A 92 -0.67 -15.48 -5.81
N HIS A 93 -1.27 -16.67 -5.65
CA HIS A 93 -2.56 -16.97 -6.24
C HIS A 93 -3.70 -16.28 -5.46
N THR A 94 -4.28 -15.29 -6.09
CA THR A 94 -5.49 -14.61 -5.60
C THR A 94 -6.33 -14.14 -6.79
N SER A 95 -7.64 -14.31 -6.71
CA SER A 95 -8.50 -13.71 -7.73
C SER A 95 -8.68 -12.21 -7.49
N ALA A 96 -9.04 -11.48 -8.54
CA ALA A 96 -9.35 -10.06 -8.44
C ALA A 96 -10.50 -9.80 -7.46
N GLU A 97 -11.50 -10.68 -7.42
CA GLU A 97 -12.65 -10.59 -6.53
C GLU A 97 -12.26 -10.82 -5.07
N ASN A 98 -11.40 -11.82 -4.81
CA ASN A 98 -10.90 -12.07 -3.45
C ASN A 98 -10.04 -10.91 -2.94
N LEU A 99 -9.20 -10.33 -3.80
CA LEU A 99 -8.41 -9.18 -3.44
C LEU A 99 -9.29 -7.95 -3.19
N LEU A 100 -10.28 -7.72 -4.05
CA LEU A 100 -11.25 -6.64 -3.89
C LEU A 100 -11.98 -6.77 -2.55
N PHE A 101 -12.53 -7.94 -2.26
CA PHE A 101 -13.21 -8.20 -0.98
C PHE A 101 -12.30 -7.89 0.21
N TYR A 102 -11.05 -8.35 0.16
CA TYR A 102 -10.07 -8.08 1.22
C TYR A 102 -9.81 -6.57 1.40
N VAL A 103 -9.62 -5.85 0.31
CA VAL A 103 -9.38 -4.40 0.34
C VAL A 103 -10.61 -3.65 0.88
N GLU A 104 -11.81 -4.05 0.49
CA GLU A 104 -13.06 -3.47 1.02
C GLU A 104 -13.20 -3.69 2.53
N GLN A 105 -12.82 -4.85 3.05
CA GLN A 105 -12.78 -5.09 4.51
C GLN A 105 -11.81 -4.15 5.22
N VAL A 106 -10.65 -3.87 4.61
CA VAL A 106 -9.69 -2.92 5.18
C VAL A 106 -10.23 -1.49 5.12
N ILE A 107 -10.85 -1.08 4.00
CA ILE A 107 -11.50 0.22 3.87
C ILE A 107 -12.55 0.40 4.98
N GLU A 108 -13.37 -0.64 5.22
CA GLU A 108 -14.41 -0.60 6.25
C GLU A 108 -13.83 -0.53 7.67
N SER A 109 -12.87 -1.40 7.99
CA SER A 109 -12.26 -1.45 9.33
C SER A 109 -11.44 -0.21 9.66
N THR A 110 -10.98 0.53 8.66
CA THR A 110 -10.20 1.78 8.81
C THR A 110 -10.96 3.02 8.34
N ALA A 111 -12.29 2.95 8.25
CA ALA A 111 -13.11 3.97 7.59
C ALA A 111 -12.86 5.40 8.09
N GLU A 112 -12.63 5.57 9.39
CA GLU A 112 -12.38 6.88 10.01
C GLU A 112 -10.92 7.36 9.86
N ASN A 113 -10.03 6.52 9.36
CA ASN A 113 -8.62 6.83 9.25
C ASN A 113 -8.33 7.71 8.03
N ILE A 114 -7.28 8.51 8.15
CA ILE A 114 -6.66 9.26 7.08
C ILE A 114 -5.37 8.52 6.70
N SER A 115 -5.21 8.16 5.43
CA SER A 115 -4.02 7.44 4.96
C SER A 115 -2.73 8.25 5.19
N SER A 116 -1.61 7.57 5.40
CA SER A 116 -0.30 8.22 5.54
C SER A 116 0.03 9.09 4.33
N MET A 117 -0.27 8.61 3.12
CA MET A 117 -0.03 9.36 1.89
C MET A 117 -0.86 10.66 1.82
N LEU A 118 -2.11 10.64 2.25
CA LEU A 118 -2.91 11.87 2.35
C LEU A 118 -2.32 12.83 3.37
N GLN A 119 -1.81 12.34 4.49
CA GLN A 119 -1.13 13.17 5.49
C GLN A 119 0.13 13.82 4.91
N ASP A 120 0.93 13.08 4.12
CA ASP A 120 2.11 13.61 3.46
C ASP A 120 1.75 14.68 2.42
N VAL A 121 0.73 14.43 1.59
CA VAL A 121 0.23 15.41 0.62
C VAL A 121 -0.24 16.70 1.30
N ARG A 122 -1.00 16.58 2.40
CA ARG A 122 -1.44 17.76 3.17
C ARG A 122 -0.30 18.53 3.80
N ALA A 123 0.75 17.84 4.18
CA ALA A 123 1.96 18.43 4.75
C ALA A 123 2.99 18.84 3.68
N GLN A 124 2.67 18.72 2.39
CA GLN A 124 3.58 18.98 1.27
C GLN A 124 4.91 18.23 1.39
N ARG A 125 4.86 16.98 1.85
CA ARG A 125 6.00 16.08 1.94
C ARG A 125 6.02 15.11 0.76
N HIS A 126 7.20 14.61 0.42
CA HIS A 126 7.32 13.46 -0.47
C HIS A 126 6.60 12.25 0.14
N THR A 127 5.90 11.52 -0.71
CA THR A 127 5.14 10.33 -0.33
C THR A 127 5.95 9.06 -0.57
N GLU A 128 5.41 7.93 -0.13
CA GLU A 128 5.98 6.60 -0.43
C GLU A 128 5.52 6.02 -1.78
N ILE A 129 4.99 6.85 -2.70
CA ILE A 129 4.42 6.38 -3.97
C ILE A 129 5.41 5.56 -4.81
N ASP A 130 6.70 5.93 -4.80
CA ASP A 130 7.76 5.22 -5.53
C ASP A 130 7.94 3.79 -5.00
N TYR A 131 7.83 3.59 -3.69
CA TYR A 131 8.01 2.30 -3.03
C TYR A 131 6.75 1.44 -3.01
N ILE A 132 5.57 2.03 -3.19
CA ILE A 132 4.27 1.36 -3.24
C ILE A 132 3.90 1.09 -4.70
N THR A 133 3.31 2.06 -5.37
CA THR A 133 2.87 1.90 -6.76
C THR A 133 4.05 1.79 -7.72
N GLY A 134 5.14 2.52 -7.50
CA GLY A 134 6.36 2.42 -8.31
C GLY A 134 6.97 1.01 -8.28
N PHE A 135 6.98 0.35 -7.12
CA PHE A 135 7.37 -1.06 -7.03
C PHE A 135 6.45 -1.96 -7.85
N LEU A 136 5.12 -1.80 -7.72
CA LEU A 136 4.14 -2.55 -8.51
C LEU A 136 4.37 -2.38 -10.03
N LEU A 137 4.60 -1.14 -10.48
CA LEU A 137 4.85 -0.83 -11.90
C LEU A 137 6.12 -1.54 -12.41
N ASN A 138 7.17 -1.60 -11.59
CA ASN A 138 8.40 -2.31 -11.95
C ASN A 138 8.17 -3.81 -12.09
N ARG A 139 7.40 -4.42 -11.16
CA ARG A 139 7.05 -5.85 -11.25
C ARG A 139 6.14 -6.13 -12.44
N ALA A 140 5.14 -5.30 -12.67
CA ALA A 140 4.25 -5.39 -13.82
C ALA A 140 5.02 -5.37 -15.14
N ARG A 141 5.98 -4.44 -15.26
CA ARG A 141 6.86 -4.35 -16.44
C ARG A 141 7.70 -5.61 -16.62
N ALA A 142 8.29 -6.14 -15.57
CA ALA A 142 9.11 -7.36 -15.61
C ALA A 142 8.31 -8.58 -16.08
N HIS A 143 7.01 -8.63 -15.80
CA HIS A 143 6.11 -9.71 -16.20
C HIS A 143 5.28 -9.43 -17.46
N GLY A 144 5.43 -8.26 -18.09
CA GLY A 144 4.62 -7.86 -19.23
C GLY A 144 3.13 -7.68 -18.94
N VAL A 145 2.78 -7.30 -17.70
CA VAL A 145 1.40 -7.06 -17.27
C VAL A 145 1.07 -5.57 -17.43
N ALA A 146 -0.03 -5.25 -18.09
CA ALA A 146 -0.52 -3.88 -18.20
C ALA A 146 -1.26 -3.46 -16.92
N VAL A 147 -0.90 -2.28 -16.36
CA VAL A 147 -1.48 -1.73 -15.13
C VAL A 147 -1.76 -0.22 -15.30
N PRO A 148 -2.65 0.14 -16.25
CA PRO A 148 -2.87 1.54 -16.62
C PRO A 148 -3.41 2.40 -15.48
N GLU A 149 -4.32 1.88 -14.64
CA GLU A 149 -4.87 2.65 -13.52
C GLU A 149 -3.81 2.93 -12.45
N ASN A 150 -3.00 1.94 -12.09
CA ASN A 150 -1.90 2.16 -11.16
C ASN A 150 -0.87 3.15 -11.73
N ALA A 151 -0.56 3.07 -13.03
CA ALA A 151 0.34 4.01 -13.69
C ALA A 151 -0.24 5.43 -13.67
N ARG A 152 -1.54 5.59 -13.94
CA ARG A 152 -2.24 6.88 -13.87
C ARG A 152 -2.16 7.49 -12.46
N LEU A 153 -2.44 6.70 -11.43
CA LEU A 153 -2.37 7.17 -10.04
C LEU A 153 -0.95 7.58 -9.64
N PHE A 154 0.05 6.79 -10.04
CA PHE A 154 1.45 7.10 -9.82
C PHE A 154 1.80 8.48 -10.39
N GLU A 155 1.50 8.72 -11.66
CA GLU A 155 1.78 9.99 -12.33
C GLU A 155 1.06 11.18 -11.67
N LEU A 156 -0.19 10.99 -11.23
CA LEU A 156 -0.94 12.06 -10.56
C LEU A 156 -0.32 12.43 -9.21
N ILE A 157 0.12 11.47 -8.42
CA ILE A 157 0.81 11.75 -7.15
C ILE A 157 2.16 12.42 -7.41
N LYS A 158 2.94 11.93 -8.38
CA LYS A 158 4.22 12.57 -8.75
C LYS A 158 4.04 14.02 -9.20
N ARG A 159 2.97 14.32 -9.92
CA ARG A 159 2.64 15.72 -10.29
C ARG A 159 2.35 16.58 -9.05
N LYS A 160 1.61 16.06 -8.08
CA LYS A 160 1.38 16.77 -6.81
C LYS A 160 2.69 17.06 -6.08
N GLU A 161 3.60 16.09 -5.97
CA GLU A 161 4.91 16.29 -5.35
C GLU A 161 5.72 17.37 -6.06
N ASN A 162 5.75 17.36 -7.39
CA ASN A 162 6.45 18.38 -8.19
C ASN A 162 5.88 19.80 -8.04
N GLU A 163 4.58 19.92 -7.71
CA GLU A 163 3.96 21.23 -7.44
C GLU A 163 4.52 21.86 -6.16
N TYR A 164 4.89 21.06 -5.14
CA TYR A 164 5.46 21.58 -3.90
C TYR A 164 6.82 22.22 -4.12
N GLU A 165 7.66 21.63 -4.97
CA GLU A 165 8.99 22.15 -5.30
C GLU A 165 8.90 23.50 -6.02
N ARG A 166 7.92 23.70 -6.89
CA ARG A 166 7.70 24.96 -7.60
C ARG A 166 7.29 26.09 -6.67
N VAL A 167 6.38 25.81 -5.73
CA VAL A 167 5.95 26.81 -4.72
C VAL A 167 7.09 27.19 -3.80
N GLY A 168 7.99 26.24 -3.44
CA GLY A 168 9.17 26.51 -2.62
C GLY A 168 10.27 27.34 -3.29
N THR A 169 10.32 27.33 -4.63
CA THR A 169 11.31 28.13 -5.41
C THR A 169 10.86 29.55 -5.69
N ASP A 170 9.56 29.86 -5.60
CA ASP A 170 9.00 31.18 -5.86
C ASP A 170 8.99 32.09 -4.61
N LEU A 171 9.39 31.58 -3.44
CA LEU A 171 9.58 32.42 -2.25
C LEU A 171 10.86 33.25 -2.40
N PRO A 172 10.82 34.58 -2.27
CA PRO A 172 12.02 35.42 -2.27
C PRO A 172 12.93 34.96 -1.13
N ARG A 173 14.17 34.61 -1.48
CA ARG A 173 15.18 34.24 -0.47
C ARG A 173 15.34 35.42 0.49
N PRO A 174 15.20 35.23 1.80
CA PRO A 174 15.57 36.27 2.73
C PRO A 174 17.09 36.54 2.56
N TRP A 175 17.40 37.79 2.43
CA TRP A 175 18.76 38.36 2.28
C TRP A 175 19.73 37.85 3.33
#